data_c3d25114468cfd55994a67784e18acd3
#
_entry.id   c3d25114468cfd55994a67784e18acd3
#
_cell.length_a   1.000
_cell.length_b   1.000
_cell.length_c   1.000
_cell.angle_alpha   90.00
_cell.angle_beta   90.00
_cell.angle_gamma   90.00
#
_symmetry.space_group_name_H-M   'P 1'
#
loop_
_entity.id
_entity.type
_entity.pdbx_description
1 polymer ?
#
loop_
_entity_poly.entity_id
_entity_poly.type
_entity_poly.pdbx_seq_one_letter_code
_entity_poly.pdbx_strand_id
1 'polypeptide(L)'
;MTLSLTPRQRSHLKGRAHALEPVVFVGQAGLSDTVLAEVDRALTAHGLIKVKLAGAGREERDALTSEICAKSGAAAVQNVGRVLVLWRPRPDDEPLPGQ
;
A
#
# COMPACT_ATOMS: atom_id res chain seq x y z
N MET A 1 2.16 -3.55 -14.40
CA MET A 1 0.83 -4.14 -14.22
C MET A 1 0.48 -4.16 -12.75
N THR A 2 -0.66 -3.60 -12.35
CA THR A 2 -1.07 -3.59 -10.96
C THR A 2 -1.75 -4.91 -10.60
N LEU A 3 -1.54 -5.34 -9.35
CA LEU A 3 -2.17 -6.55 -8.82
C LEU A 3 -3.65 -6.32 -8.59
N SER A 4 -4.45 -7.34 -8.86
CA SER A 4 -5.88 -7.32 -8.55
C SER A 4 -6.16 -8.22 -7.35
N LEU A 5 -6.97 -7.74 -6.44
CA LEU A 5 -7.39 -8.49 -5.26
C LEU A 5 -8.87 -8.81 -5.34
N THR A 6 -9.22 -10.06 -5.02
CA THR A 6 -10.62 -10.42 -4.84
C THR A 6 -11.14 -9.75 -3.55
N PRO A 7 -12.47 -9.57 -3.41
CA PRO A 7 -13.03 -9.03 -2.16
C PRO A 7 -12.63 -9.85 -0.93
N ARG A 8 -12.53 -11.16 -1.07
CA ARG A 8 -12.13 -12.06 0.02
C ARG A 8 -10.67 -11.86 0.42
N GLN A 9 -9.78 -11.74 -0.57
CA GLN A 9 -8.37 -11.46 -0.34
C GLN A 9 -8.19 -10.11 0.32
N ARG A 10 -8.91 -9.10 -0.16
CA ARG A 10 -8.88 -7.75 0.39
C ARG A 10 -9.33 -7.74 1.85
N SER A 11 -10.41 -8.45 2.16
CA SER A 11 -10.91 -8.56 3.53
C SER A 11 -9.88 -9.20 4.46
N HIS A 12 -9.23 -10.27 4.00
CA HIS A 12 -8.18 -10.94 4.76
C HIS A 12 -7.02 -9.99 5.06
N LEU A 13 -6.58 -9.24 4.05
CA LEU A 13 -5.48 -8.29 4.21
C LEU A 13 -5.85 -7.12 5.11
N LYS A 14 -7.09 -6.65 5.06
CA LYS A 14 -7.57 -5.62 5.99
C LYS A 14 -7.45 -6.09 7.44
N GLY A 15 -7.81 -7.33 7.70
CA GLY A 15 -7.71 -7.91 9.04
C GLY A 15 -6.26 -7.95 9.53
N ARG A 16 -5.35 -8.37 8.66
CA ARG A 16 -3.92 -8.41 8.99
C ARG A 16 -3.35 -7.00 9.21
N ALA A 17 -3.81 -6.04 8.42
CA ALA A 17 -3.31 -4.66 8.49
C ALA A 17 -3.74 -3.94 9.77
N HIS A 18 -4.80 -4.41 10.41
CA HIS A 18 -5.37 -3.76 11.58
C HIS A 18 -4.35 -3.57 12.71
N ALA A 19 -3.41 -4.49 12.85
CA ALA A 19 -2.39 -4.44 13.89
C ALA A 19 -1.14 -3.66 13.47
N LEU A 20 -1.07 -3.21 12.22
CA LEU A 20 0.12 -2.54 11.70
C LEU A 20 0.06 -1.03 11.93
N GLU A 21 1.23 -0.42 12.02
CA GLU A 21 1.38 1.03 12.05
C GLU A 21 2.01 1.50 10.75
N PRO A 22 1.78 2.77 10.36
CA PRO A 22 2.42 3.31 9.16
C PRO A 22 3.95 3.26 9.26
N VAL A 23 4.59 2.81 8.19
CA VAL A 23 6.05 2.69 8.12
C VAL A 23 6.66 3.64 7.10
N VAL A 24 5.82 4.24 6.25
CA VAL A 24 6.25 5.23 5.25
C VAL A 24 5.33 6.42 5.35
N PHE A 25 5.89 7.63 5.20
CA PHE A 25 5.14 8.88 5.23
C PHE A 25 5.36 9.61 3.92
N VAL A 26 4.28 10.01 3.27
CA VAL A 26 4.33 10.85 2.08
C VAL A 26 3.99 12.27 2.50
N GLY A 27 4.98 13.16 2.41
CA GLY A 27 4.80 14.56 2.78
C GLY A 27 4.02 15.35 1.72
N GLN A 28 3.82 16.64 2.00
CA GLN A 28 3.08 17.52 1.08
C GLN A 28 3.77 17.72 -0.26
N ALA A 29 5.08 17.49 -0.32
CA ALA A 29 5.81 17.56 -1.58
C ALA A 29 5.45 16.42 -2.53
N GLY A 30 4.71 15.42 -2.06
CA GLY A 30 4.26 14.30 -2.86
C GLY A 30 5.29 13.20 -2.96
N LEU A 31 5.17 12.39 -4.02
CA LEU A 31 6.07 11.26 -4.23
C LEU A 31 7.42 11.74 -4.75
N SER A 32 8.46 11.28 -4.08
CA SER A 32 9.84 11.46 -4.54
C SER A 32 10.45 10.08 -4.78
N ASP A 33 11.61 10.06 -5.45
CA ASP A 33 12.33 8.80 -5.64
C ASP A 33 12.70 8.17 -4.30
N THR A 34 13.04 8.99 -3.31
CA THR A 34 13.34 8.52 -1.96
C THR A 34 12.14 7.84 -1.31
N VAL A 35 10.97 8.45 -1.40
CA VAL A 35 9.74 7.88 -0.84
C VAL A 35 9.39 6.58 -1.55
N LEU A 36 9.50 6.54 -2.87
CA LEU A 36 9.24 5.31 -3.63
C LEU A 36 10.21 4.20 -3.26
N ALA A 37 11.46 4.53 -3.02
CA ALA A 37 12.46 3.55 -2.57
C ALA A 37 12.10 3.01 -1.18
N GLU A 38 11.60 3.87 -0.29
CA GLU A 38 11.15 3.44 1.04
C GLU A 38 9.94 2.51 0.95
N VAL A 39 8.98 2.83 0.08
CA VAL A 39 7.82 1.96 -0.15
C VAL A 39 8.26 0.60 -0.66
N ASP A 40 9.15 0.57 -1.65
CA ASP A 40 9.66 -0.67 -2.22
C ASP A 40 10.39 -1.52 -1.18
N ARG A 41 11.24 -0.88 -0.38
CA ARG A 41 11.97 -1.56 0.68
C ARG A 41 11.04 -2.15 1.72
N ALA A 42 10.03 -1.38 2.15
CA ALA A 42 9.06 -1.84 3.14
C ALA A 42 8.22 -2.99 2.60
N LEU A 43 7.79 -2.93 1.34
CA LEU A 43 7.04 -4.02 0.71
C LEU A 43 7.88 -5.27 0.57
N THR A 44 9.16 -5.13 0.22
CA THR A 44 10.08 -6.26 0.12
C THR A 44 10.26 -6.94 1.48
N ALA A 45 10.35 -6.14 2.55
CA ALA A 45 10.55 -6.66 3.90
C ALA A 45 9.29 -7.27 4.50
N HIS A 46 8.12 -6.66 4.27
CA HIS A 46 6.90 -7.01 5.00
C HIS A 46 5.75 -7.51 4.14
N GLY A 47 5.72 -7.17 2.87
CA GLY A 47 4.63 -7.54 1.96
C GLY A 47 3.36 -6.73 2.15
N LEU A 48 2.94 -6.48 3.38
CA LEU A 48 1.77 -5.68 3.73
C LEU A 48 2.22 -4.51 4.59
N ILE A 49 1.92 -3.29 4.16
CA ILE A 49 2.36 -2.09 4.87
C ILE A 49 1.27 -1.03 4.89
N LYS A 50 1.42 -0.07 5.81
CA LYS A 50 0.62 1.15 5.83
C LYS A 50 1.50 2.33 5.47
N VAL A 51 0.95 3.22 4.65
CA VAL A 51 1.60 4.47 4.23
C VAL A 51 0.70 5.62 4.65
N LYS A 52 1.26 6.58 5.37
CA LYS A 52 0.50 7.76 5.77
C LYS A 52 0.70 8.88 4.75
N LEU A 53 -0.41 9.43 4.27
CA LEU A 53 -0.42 10.52 3.28
C LEU A 53 -0.72 11.83 4.00
N ALA A 54 0.16 12.83 3.82
CA ALA A 54 -0.01 14.10 4.51
C ALA A 54 -1.02 14.99 3.78
N GLY A 55 -1.88 15.63 4.56
CA GLY A 55 -2.61 16.84 4.22
C GLY A 55 -3.42 16.95 2.94
N ALA A 56 -3.33 15.99 2.05
CA ALA A 56 -3.96 16.08 0.75
C ALA A 56 -5.47 15.88 0.81
N GLY A 57 -6.19 16.50 -0.12
CA GLY A 57 -7.60 16.23 -0.32
C GLY A 57 -7.81 14.84 -0.89
N ARG A 58 -9.07 14.42 -0.93
CA ARG A 58 -9.40 13.07 -1.38
C ARG A 58 -8.89 12.77 -2.79
N GLU A 59 -9.06 13.72 -3.71
CA GLU A 59 -8.62 13.53 -5.09
C GLU A 59 -7.11 13.37 -5.18
N GLU A 60 -6.36 14.15 -4.40
CA GLU A 60 -4.91 14.05 -4.37
C GLU A 60 -4.47 12.72 -3.77
N ARG A 61 -5.15 12.26 -2.72
CA ARG A 61 -4.86 10.96 -2.13
C ARG A 61 -5.11 9.82 -3.10
N ASP A 62 -6.21 9.91 -3.86
CA ASP A 62 -6.52 8.89 -4.86
C ASP A 62 -5.48 8.87 -5.99
N ALA A 63 -5.03 10.05 -6.42
CA ALA A 63 -3.99 10.16 -7.44
C ALA A 63 -2.66 9.61 -6.93
N LEU A 64 -2.29 9.92 -5.68
CA LEU A 64 -1.08 9.40 -5.07
C LEU A 64 -1.14 7.88 -4.93
N THR A 65 -2.28 7.35 -4.53
CA THR A 65 -2.49 5.91 -4.41
C THR A 65 -2.26 5.21 -5.74
N SER A 66 -2.87 5.74 -6.80
CA SER A 66 -2.71 5.18 -8.14
C SER A 66 -1.25 5.21 -8.59
N GLU A 67 -0.56 6.31 -8.34
CA GLU A 67 0.85 6.46 -8.72
C GLU A 67 1.76 5.51 -7.93
N ILE A 68 1.53 5.40 -6.63
CA ILE A 68 2.31 4.49 -5.79
C ILE A 68 2.11 3.05 -6.27
N CYS A 69 0.88 2.64 -6.51
CA CYS A 69 0.59 1.29 -6.97
C CYS A 69 1.22 1.00 -8.33
N ALA A 70 1.12 1.96 -9.26
CA ALA A 70 1.69 1.78 -10.59
C ALA A 70 3.21 1.64 -10.55
N LYS A 71 3.88 2.42 -9.72
CA LYS A 71 5.35 2.43 -9.66
C LYS A 71 5.93 1.33 -8.78
N SER A 72 5.21 0.91 -7.74
CA SER A 72 5.70 -0.13 -6.82
C SER A 72 5.24 -1.54 -7.19
N GLY A 73 4.24 -1.65 -8.04
CA GLY A 73 3.63 -2.94 -8.35
C GLY A 73 2.74 -3.48 -7.24
N ALA A 74 2.41 -2.67 -6.26
CA ALA A 74 1.57 -3.07 -5.14
C ALA A 74 0.09 -2.90 -5.46
N ALA A 75 -0.76 -3.61 -4.72
CA ALA A 75 -2.20 -3.43 -4.76
C ALA A 75 -2.64 -2.57 -3.59
N ALA A 76 -3.57 -1.66 -3.83
CA ALA A 76 -4.20 -0.90 -2.75
C ALA A 76 -5.26 -1.77 -2.09
N VAL A 77 -5.05 -2.05 -0.81
CA VAL A 77 -5.98 -2.88 -0.03
C VAL A 77 -7.12 -2.02 0.50
N GLN A 78 -6.78 -0.88 1.07
CA GLN A 78 -7.74 -0.01 1.73
C GLN A 78 -7.14 1.39 1.86
N ASN A 79 -7.99 2.39 1.84
CA ASN A 79 -7.61 3.76 2.11
C ASN A 79 -8.53 4.28 3.21
N VAL A 80 -8.01 4.43 4.43
CA VAL A 80 -8.79 4.86 5.59
C VAL A 80 -8.26 6.23 6.01
N GLY A 81 -9.03 7.27 5.75
CA GLY A 81 -8.58 8.62 6.01
C GLY A 81 -7.30 8.93 5.24
N ARG A 82 -6.23 9.19 5.96
CA ARG A 82 -4.92 9.49 5.35
C ARG A 82 -3.97 8.30 5.35
N VAL A 83 -4.46 7.11 5.69
CA VAL A 83 -3.64 5.91 5.74
C VAL A 83 -4.00 5.00 4.59
N LEU A 84 -3.01 4.67 3.77
CA LEU A 84 -3.13 3.76 2.65
C LEU A 84 -2.54 2.42 3.04
N VAL A 85 -3.29 1.34 2.83
CA VAL A 85 -2.81 -0.02 3.05
C VAL A 85 -2.42 -0.61 1.71
N LEU A 86 -1.17 -1.04 1.59
CA LEU A 86 -0.60 -1.61 0.37
C LEU A 86 -0.16 -3.05 0.60
N TRP A 87 -0.31 -3.87 -0.44
CA TRP A 87 0.16 -5.24 -0.42
C TRP A 87 0.88 -5.58 -1.72
N ARG A 88 2.00 -6.29 -1.59
CA ARG A 88 2.73 -6.86 -2.71
C ARG A 88 3.28 -8.20 -2.25
N PRO A 89 3.05 -9.30 -3.00
CA PRO A 89 3.56 -10.61 -2.58
C PRO A 89 5.09 -10.62 -2.60
N ARG A 90 5.67 -11.28 -1.60
CA ARG A 90 7.10 -11.56 -1.57
C ARG A 90 7.34 -12.94 -2.18
N PRO A 91 8.57 -13.20 -2.69
CA PRO A 91 8.84 -14.49 -3.35
C PRO A 91 8.54 -15.71 -2.49
N ASP A 92 8.70 -15.60 -1.17
CA ASP A 92 8.51 -16.71 -0.25
C ASP A 92 7.12 -16.74 0.41
N ASP A 93 6.24 -15.82 0.03
CA ASP A 93 4.91 -15.74 0.64
C ASP A 93 4.03 -16.89 0.16
N GLU A 94 3.19 -17.37 1.08
CA GLU A 94 2.16 -18.33 0.73
C GLU A 94 1.05 -17.63 -0.07
N PRO A 95 0.34 -18.38 -0.94
CA PRO A 95 -0.80 -17.79 -1.65
C PRO A 95 -1.84 -17.26 -0.68
N LEU A 96 -2.49 -16.17 -1.05
CA LEU A 96 -3.57 -15.62 -0.25
C LEU A 96 -4.78 -16.54 -0.26
N PRO A 97 -5.51 -16.64 0.87
CA PRO A 97 -6.76 -17.40 0.89
C PRO A 97 -7.79 -16.76 -0.03
N GLY A 98 -8.72 -17.57 -0.51
CA GLY A 98 -9.80 -17.05 -1.33
C GLY A 98 -9.51 -16.94 -2.81
N GLN A 99 -8.47 -17.56 -3.27
CA GLN A 99 -8.20 -17.68 -4.70
C GLN A 99 -9.07 -18.74 -5.37
#